data_eefe2877e9846362b230a9b7b5cc9d1f
#
_entry.id   eefe2877e9846362b230a9b7b5cc9d1f
#
_cell.length_a   1.000
_cell.length_b   1.000
_cell.length_c   1.000
_cell.angle_alpha   90.00
_cell.angle_beta   90.00
_cell.angle_gamma   90.00
#
_symmetry.space_group_name_H-M   'P 1'
#
loop_
_entity.id
_entity.type
_entity.pdbx_description
1 polymer ?
#
loop_
_entity_poly.entity_id
_entity_poly.type
_entity_poly.pdbx_seq_one_letter_code
_entity_poly.pdbx_strand_id
1 'polypeptide(L)'
;PESVASHSWGMSALALRLCPENLDLSKVLSLCIIHDIPEIIVGDLTPHDDCSNKAKDEHLAMNELAPQWLHLFEEYEAGQTEEAKFVKQIDKLDMALQAIVYRNQQDIDTSQFIESAMAKISDSSLLKLID
;
A
#
# COMPACT_ATOMS: atom_id res chain seq x y z
N PRO A 1 12.50 -8.32 -5.61
CA PRO A 1 11.61 -7.36 -4.96
C PRO A 1 10.63 -6.73 -5.96
N GLU A 2 9.46 -6.43 -5.47
CA GLU A 2 8.39 -5.87 -6.27
C GLU A 2 8.62 -4.38 -6.52
N SER A 3 8.42 -3.93 -7.75
CA SER A 3 8.50 -2.49 -8.05
C SER A 3 7.29 -1.76 -7.49
N VAL A 4 7.40 -0.42 -7.33
CA VAL A 4 6.29 0.41 -6.88
C VAL A 4 5.11 0.26 -7.83
N ALA A 5 5.35 0.29 -9.14
CA ALA A 5 4.29 0.16 -10.14
C ALA A 5 3.62 -1.21 -10.06
N SER A 6 4.39 -2.27 -9.91
CA SER A 6 3.86 -3.63 -9.79
C SER A 6 3.02 -3.79 -8.54
N HIS A 7 3.50 -3.25 -7.41
CA HIS A 7 2.78 -3.29 -6.15
C HIS A 7 1.46 -2.52 -6.24
N SER A 8 1.49 -1.32 -6.79
CA SER A 8 0.28 -0.50 -6.93
C SER A 8 -0.74 -1.15 -7.85
N TRP A 9 -0.27 -1.75 -8.95
CA TRP A 9 -1.16 -2.50 -9.84
C TRP A 9 -1.78 -3.70 -9.13
N GLY A 10 -0.96 -4.47 -8.41
CA GLY A 10 -1.44 -5.63 -7.65
C GLY A 10 -2.49 -5.24 -6.62
N MET A 11 -2.25 -4.16 -5.87
CA MET A 11 -3.22 -3.63 -4.93
C MET A 11 -4.53 -3.25 -5.63
N SER A 12 -4.43 -2.60 -6.79
CA SER A 12 -5.62 -2.18 -7.54
C SER A 12 -6.44 -3.38 -8.00
N ALA A 13 -5.78 -4.43 -8.47
CA ALA A 13 -6.46 -5.66 -8.89
C ALA A 13 -7.17 -6.34 -7.70
N LEU A 14 -6.49 -6.40 -6.55
CA LEU A 14 -7.10 -6.95 -5.34
C LEU A 14 -8.28 -6.11 -4.87
N ALA A 15 -8.14 -4.79 -4.91
CA ALA A 15 -9.20 -3.88 -4.51
C ALA A 15 -10.42 -4.02 -5.41
N LEU A 16 -10.19 -4.13 -6.72
CA LEU A 16 -11.28 -4.30 -7.67
C LEU A 16 -12.11 -5.54 -7.37
N ARG A 17 -11.45 -6.62 -6.94
CA ARG A 17 -12.12 -7.87 -6.62
C ARG A 17 -12.77 -7.85 -5.23
N LEU A 18 -12.15 -7.21 -4.25
CA LEU A 18 -12.52 -7.36 -2.84
C LEU A 18 -13.23 -6.15 -2.23
N CYS A 19 -13.36 -5.04 -2.96
CA CYS A 19 -13.94 -3.83 -2.41
C CYS A 19 -15.40 -4.04 -1.98
N PRO A 20 -15.75 -3.75 -0.73
CA PRO A 20 -17.13 -3.82 -0.29
C PRO A 20 -18.04 -2.85 -1.06
N GLU A 21 -19.30 -3.24 -1.24
CA GLU A 21 -20.25 -2.42 -2.00
C GLU A 21 -20.52 -1.06 -1.38
N ASN A 22 -20.37 -0.95 -0.07
CA ASN A 22 -20.62 0.31 0.64
C ASN A 22 -19.48 1.32 0.53
N LEU A 23 -18.35 0.93 -0.07
CA LEU A 23 -17.22 1.85 -0.27
C LEU A 23 -17.23 2.40 -1.70
N ASP A 24 -16.65 3.58 -1.84
CA ASP A 24 -16.47 4.22 -3.15
C ASP A 24 -15.30 3.58 -3.87
N LEU A 25 -15.60 2.70 -4.83
CA LEU A 25 -14.57 1.96 -5.57
C LEU A 25 -13.63 2.90 -6.34
N SER A 26 -14.17 3.96 -6.92
CA SER A 26 -13.34 4.93 -7.63
C SER A 26 -12.30 5.55 -6.69
N LYS A 27 -12.71 5.93 -5.50
CA LYS A 27 -11.79 6.47 -4.49
C LYS A 27 -10.78 5.41 -4.06
N VAL A 28 -11.23 4.19 -3.80
CA VAL A 28 -10.34 3.09 -3.41
C VAL A 28 -9.24 2.87 -4.45
N LEU A 29 -9.62 2.79 -5.72
CA LEU A 29 -8.64 2.60 -6.79
C LEU A 29 -7.68 3.79 -6.91
N SER A 30 -8.21 5.00 -6.76
CA SER A 30 -7.38 6.21 -6.79
C SER A 30 -6.34 6.20 -5.67
N LEU A 31 -6.75 5.82 -4.46
CA LEU A 31 -5.82 5.72 -3.32
C LEU A 31 -4.76 4.65 -3.55
N CYS A 32 -5.14 3.52 -4.13
CA CYS A 32 -4.17 2.47 -4.46
C CYS A 32 -3.09 3.00 -5.41
N ILE A 33 -3.49 3.78 -6.39
CA ILE A 33 -2.57 4.30 -7.41
C ILE A 33 -1.63 5.34 -6.82
N ILE A 34 -2.17 6.28 -6.02
CA ILE A 34 -1.38 7.44 -5.59
C ILE A 34 -0.56 7.22 -4.32
N HIS A 35 -0.86 6.20 -3.53
CA HIS A 35 -0.29 6.11 -2.19
C HIS A 35 1.24 6.05 -2.16
N ASP A 36 1.88 5.46 -3.16
CA ASP A 36 3.34 5.30 -3.22
C ASP A 36 4.00 6.16 -4.30
N ILE A 37 3.25 7.05 -4.96
CA ILE A 37 3.85 7.93 -5.97
C ILE A 37 5.02 8.73 -5.39
N PRO A 38 4.90 9.36 -4.21
CA PRO A 38 6.02 10.13 -3.66
C PRO A 38 7.22 9.27 -3.28
N GLU A 39 7.05 7.98 -3.06
CA GLU A 39 8.13 7.05 -2.73
C GLU A 39 9.19 7.00 -3.83
N ILE A 40 8.78 7.21 -5.08
CA ILE A 40 9.69 7.19 -6.23
C ILE A 40 10.80 8.22 -6.07
N ILE A 41 10.45 9.41 -5.59
CA ILE A 41 11.43 10.49 -5.42
C ILE A 41 12.10 10.41 -4.06
N VAL A 42 11.33 10.31 -2.99
CA VAL A 42 11.87 10.33 -1.63
C VAL A 42 12.78 9.13 -1.38
N GLY A 43 12.37 7.94 -1.83
CA GLY A 43 13.15 6.73 -1.67
C GLY A 43 14.51 6.80 -2.35
N ASP A 44 14.56 7.43 -3.52
CA ASP A 44 15.82 7.58 -4.27
C ASP A 44 16.75 8.63 -3.66
N LEU A 45 16.18 9.70 -3.08
CA LEU A 45 16.96 10.80 -2.54
C LEU A 45 17.49 10.52 -1.14
N THR A 46 16.77 9.70 -0.37
CA THR A 46 17.09 9.51 1.03
C THR A 46 17.05 8.04 1.46
N PRO A 47 17.83 7.17 0.80
CA PRO A 47 17.74 5.73 1.05
C PRO A 47 18.18 5.30 2.46
N HIS A 48 18.96 6.10 3.16
CA HIS A 48 19.48 5.75 4.47
C HIS A 48 19.06 6.70 5.57
N ASP A 49 18.05 7.50 5.29
CA ASP A 49 17.76 8.62 6.15
C ASP A 49 16.89 8.31 7.33
N ASP A 50 16.94 9.24 8.25
CA ASP A 50 16.10 9.33 9.40
C ASP A 50 14.63 9.35 8.97
N CYS A 51 13.87 8.37 9.44
CA CYS A 51 12.46 8.23 9.10
C CYS A 51 11.60 9.37 9.65
N SER A 52 12.15 10.21 10.55
CA SER A 52 11.38 11.30 11.15
C SER A 52 10.91 12.33 10.12
N ASN A 53 11.65 12.49 9.02
CA ASN A 53 11.31 13.46 7.97
C ASN A 53 10.60 12.84 6.78
N LYS A 54 10.41 11.52 6.77
CA LYS A 54 9.89 10.83 5.58
C LYS A 54 8.49 11.31 5.20
N ALA A 55 7.60 11.40 6.19
CA ALA A 55 6.22 11.83 5.92
C ALA A 55 6.18 13.25 5.36
N LYS A 56 7.00 14.14 5.91
CA LYS A 56 7.09 15.51 5.44
C LYS A 56 7.65 15.58 4.02
N ASP A 57 8.69 14.80 3.74
CA ASP A 57 9.32 14.78 2.42
C ASP A 57 8.37 14.20 1.38
N GLU A 58 7.61 13.18 1.73
CA GLU A 58 6.60 12.60 0.84
C GLU A 58 5.49 13.60 0.53
N HIS A 59 5.05 14.35 1.54
CA HIS A 59 4.03 15.37 1.34
C HIS A 59 4.53 16.47 0.40
N LEU A 60 5.77 16.91 0.59
CA LEU A 60 6.36 17.92 -0.29
C LEU A 60 6.51 17.40 -1.72
N ALA A 61 6.97 16.15 -1.87
CA ALA A 61 7.12 15.53 -3.18
C ALA A 61 5.77 15.44 -3.88
N MET A 62 4.73 15.05 -3.17
CA MET A 62 3.39 14.94 -3.73
C MET A 62 2.85 16.30 -4.16
N ASN A 63 3.11 17.33 -3.35
CA ASN A 63 2.69 18.67 -3.69
C ASN A 63 3.37 19.20 -4.96
N GLU A 64 4.61 18.81 -5.21
CA GLU A 64 5.34 19.22 -6.41
C GLU A 64 4.94 18.40 -7.63
N LEU A 65 4.80 17.07 -7.46
CA LEU A 65 4.53 16.17 -8.59
C LEU A 65 3.09 16.21 -9.05
N ALA A 66 2.17 16.21 -8.10
CA ALA A 66 0.76 16.04 -8.43
C ALA A 66 -0.11 16.79 -7.41
N PRO A 67 -0.02 18.13 -7.41
CA PRO A 67 -0.78 18.93 -6.43
C PRO A 67 -2.29 18.69 -6.51
N GLN A 68 -2.80 18.34 -7.70
CA GLN A 68 -4.22 18.04 -7.88
C GLN A 68 -4.66 16.77 -7.15
N TRP A 69 -3.73 15.91 -6.75
CA TRP A 69 -4.04 14.67 -6.03
C TRP A 69 -3.60 14.73 -4.57
N LEU A 70 -3.13 15.88 -4.12
CA LEU A 70 -2.61 16.02 -2.76
C LEU A 70 -3.66 15.65 -1.71
N HIS A 71 -4.92 16.02 -1.94
CA HIS A 71 -6.00 15.71 -1.00
C HIS A 71 -6.21 14.20 -0.84
N LEU A 72 -6.02 13.42 -1.92
CA LEU A 72 -6.12 11.97 -1.86
C LEU A 72 -4.96 11.39 -1.05
N PHE A 73 -3.76 11.90 -1.26
CA PHE A 73 -2.60 11.46 -0.51
C PHE A 73 -2.78 11.76 0.98
N GLU A 74 -3.27 12.95 1.31
CA GLU A 74 -3.52 13.33 2.69
C GLU A 74 -4.60 12.44 3.32
N GLU A 75 -5.64 12.09 2.58
CA GLU A 75 -6.68 11.16 3.05
C GLU A 75 -6.08 9.80 3.38
N TYR A 76 -5.21 9.30 2.50
CA TYR A 76 -4.55 8.01 2.72
C TYR A 76 -3.68 8.06 3.97
N GLU A 77 -2.86 9.11 4.12
CA GLU A 77 -1.96 9.26 5.25
C GLU A 77 -2.73 9.36 6.56
N ALA A 78 -3.83 10.11 6.57
CA ALA A 78 -4.66 10.26 7.77
C ALA A 78 -5.31 8.94 8.19
N GLY A 79 -5.70 8.10 7.21
CA GLY A 79 -6.26 6.78 7.50
C GLY A 79 -7.55 6.80 8.28
N GLN A 80 -8.37 7.84 8.10
CA GLN A 80 -9.61 8.00 8.87
C GLN A 80 -10.86 7.54 8.11
N THR A 81 -10.85 7.64 6.78
CA THR A 81 -12.01 7.19 5.99
C THR A 81 -11.99 5.67 5.83
N GLU A 82 -13.17 5.10 5.60
CA GLU A 82 -13.28 3.65 5.40
C GLU A 82 -12.51 3.21 4.15
N GLU A 83 -12.50 4.05 3.11
CA GLU A 83 -11.73 3.77 1.91
C GLU A 83 -10.23 3.73 2.20
N ALA A 84 -9.72 4.71 2.95
CA ALA A 84 -8.30 4.74 3.30
C ALA A 84 -7.91 3.53 4.17
N LYS A 85 -8.76 3.18 5.12
CA LYS A 85 -8.52 2.00 5.97
C LYS A 85 -8.49 0.73 5.14
N PHE A 86 -9.41 0.59 4.19
CA PHE A 86 -9.47 -0.58 3.33
C PHE A 86 -8.20 -0.67 2.47
N VAL A 87 -7.76 0.44 1.88
CA VAL A 87 -6.56 0.46 1.04
C VAL A 87 -5.32 0.09 1.84
N LYS A 88 -5.21 0.53 3.10
CA LYS A 88 -4.09 0.14 3.95
C LYS A 88 -4.07 -1.36 4.21
N GLN A 89 -5.22 -1.99 4.35
CA GLN A 89 -5.29 -3.45 4.49
C GLN A 89 -4.93 -4.16 3.19
N ILE A 90 -5.36 -3.63 2.05
CA ILE A 90 -5.00 -4.17 0.73
C ILE A 90 -3.49 -4.11 0.52
N ASP A 91 -2.85 -3.01 0.96
CA ASP A 91 -1.39 -2.87 0.90
C ASP A 91 -0.70 -4.03 1.63
N LYS A 92 -1.14 -4.33 2.85
CA LYS A 92 -0.56 -5.43 3.62
C LYS A 92 -0.86 -6.79 3.01
N LEU A 93 -2.05 -6.95 2.44
CA LEU A 93 -2.42 -8.20 1.78
C LEU A 93 -1.52 -8.45 0.55
N ASP A 94 -1.31 -7.44 -0.29
CA ASP A 94 -0.44 -7.59 -1.45
C ASP A 94 0.98 -7.95 -1.04
N MET A 95 1.50 -7.30 -0.01
CA MET A 95 2.82 -7.60 0.51
C MET A 95 2.93 -9.06 0.99
N ALA A 96 1.90 -9.53 1.70
CA ALA A 96 1.89 -10.91 2.21
C ALA A 96 1.82 -11.92 1.06
N LEU A 97 0.99 -11.65 0.05
CA LEU A 97 0.88 -12.54 -1.11
C LEU A 97 2.18 -12.58 -1.91
N GLN A 98 2.83 -11.43 -2.08
CA GLN A 98 4.11 -11.37 -2.77
C GLN A 98 5.20 -12.13 -1.98
N ALA A 99 5.18 -12.03 -0.66
CA ALA A 99 6.12 -12.77 0.18
C ALA A 99 5.94 -14.29 0.01
N ILE A 100 4.70 -14.77 -0.11
CA ILE A 100 4.41 -16.19 -0.33
C ILE A 100 4.96 -16.64 -1.69
N VAL A 101 4.69 -15.86 -2.73
CA VAL A 101 5.19 -16.17 -4.08
C VAL A 101 6.72 -16.19 -4.09
N TYR A 102 7.33 -15.21 -3.46
CA TYR A 102 8.79 -15.08 -3.41
C TYR A 102 9.42 -16.27 -2.68
N ARG A 103 8.84 -16.69 -1.57
CA ARG A 103 9.31 -17.86 -0.81
C ARG A 103 9.27 -19.11 -1.66
N ASN A 104 8.18 -19.30 -2.40
CA ASN A 104 8.01 -20.49 -3.24
C ASN A 104 9.00 -20.52 -4.39
N GLN A 105 9.36 -19.35 -4.93
CA GLN A 105 10.28 -19.27 -6.05
C GLN A 105 11.75 -19.32 -5.65
N GLN A 106 12.10 -18.77 -4.51
CA GLN A 106 13.50 -18.57 -4.14
C GLN A 106 13.93 -19.29 -2.87
N ASP A 107 13.03 -20.07 -2.29
CA ASP A 107 13.31 -20.83 -1.05
C ASP A 107 13.82 -19.91 0.06
N ILE A 108 13.25 -18.71 0.17
CA ILE A 108 13.60 -17.74 1.20
C ILE A 108 12.56 -17.79 2.31
N ASP A 109 13.02 -17.76 3.57
CA ASP A 109 12.11 -17.70 4.69
C ASP A 109 11.51 -16.30 4.83
N THR A 110 10.24 -16.18 4.45
CA THR A 110 9.51 -14.92 4.52
C THR A 110 8.39 -14.98 5.57
N SER A 111 8.42 -15.98 6.44
CA SER A 111 7.33 -16.18 7.40
C SER A 111 7.11 -14.97 8.31
N GLN A 112 8.17 -14.29 8.70
CA GLN A 112 8.05 -13.09 9.54
C GLN A 112 7.32 -11.96 8.82
N PHE A 113 7.56 -11.80 7.53
CA PHE A 113 6.84 -10.79 6.75
C PHE A 113 5.36 -11.11 6.65
N ILE A 114 5.04 -12.37 6.44
CA ILE A 114 3.65 -12.82 6.35
C ILE A 114 2.94 -12.59 7.68
N GLU A 115 3.57 -12.98 8.79
CA GLU A 115 2.99 -12.79 10.11
C GLU A 115 2.78 -11.31 10.43
N SER A 116 3.75 -10.46 10.11
CA SER A 116 3.64 -9.03 10.35
C SER A 116 2.50 -8.41 9.55
N ALA A 117 2.34 -8.84 8.30
CA ALA A 117 1.25 -8.35 7.45
C ALA A 117 -0.10 -8.81 7.99
N MET A 118 -0.22 -10.08 8.36
CA MET A 118 -1.46 -10.63 8.90
C MET A 118 -1.89 -9.93 10.19
N ALA A 119 -0.93 -9.56 11.03
CA ALA A 119 -1.22 -8.87 12.29
C ALA A 119 -1.84 -7.48 12.06
N LYS A 120 -1.62 -6.88 10.90
CA LYS A 120 -2.14 -5.56 10.56
C LYS A 120 -3.44 -5.61 9.77
N ILE A 121 -3.86 -6.78 9.33
CA ILE A 121 -5.11 -6.96 8.58
C ILE A 121 -6.22 -7.31 9.56
N SER A 122 -7.26 -6.49 9.60
CA SER A 122 -8.40 -6.71 10.49
C SER A 122 -9.60 -7.33 9.78
N ASP A 123 -9.62 -7.31 8.46
CA ASP A 123 -10.74 -7.84 7.68
C ASP A 123 -10.57 -9.35 7.49
N SER A 124 -11.50 -10.13 8.03
CA SER A 124 -11.42 -11.59 8.01
C SER A 124 -11.49 -12.17 6.59
N SER A 125 -12.18 -11.48 5.67
CA SER A 125 -12.27 -11.96 4.29
C SER A 125 -10.93 -11.83 3.57
N LEU A 126 -10.12 -10.84 3.94
CA LEU A 126 -8.77 -10.69 3.39
C LEU A 126 -7.83 -11.72 3.99
N LEU A 127 -7.94 -12.00 5.28
CA LEU A 127 -7.09 -12.99 5.94
C LEU A 127 -7.27 -14.39 5.34
N LYS A 128 -8.46 -14.74 4.88
CA LYS A 128 -8.73 -16.06 4.29
C LYS A 128 -7.92 -16.30 3.02
N LEU A 129 -7.49 -15.24 2.34
CA LEU A 129 -6.71 -15.39 1.13
C LEU A 129 -5.25 -15.75 1.41
N ILE A 130 -4.78 -15.50 2.63
CA ILE A 130 -3.41 -15.81 3.04
C ILE A 130 -3.30 -17.23 3.58
N ASP A 131 -4.31 -17.73 4.25
CA ASP A 131 -4.36 -19.10 4.76
C ASP A 131 -4.51 -20.15 3.62
#